data_8217a8bd9807321bc64d2b71ea690ad9
#
_entry.id   8217a8bd9807321bc64d2b71ea690ad9
#
_cell.length_a   1.000
_cell.length_b   1.000
_cell.length_c   1.000
_cell.angle_alpha   90.00
_cell.angle_beta   90.00
_cell.angle_gamma   90.00
#
_symmetry.space_group_name_H-M   'P 1'
#
loop_
_entity.id
_entity.type
_entity.pdbx_description
1 polymer ?
#
loop_
_entity_poly.entity_id
_entity_poly.type
_entity_poly.pdbx_seq_one_letter_code
_entity_poly.pdbx_strand_id
1 'polypeptide(L)'
;MKRRLFLKGAGLGAAAGIASPAIAQSTPTVTWRLASSYPKSLETLYGACTHLSEAVSAVTDGKFKIQVFAAGEIVPALQVADAVTNGTVEMGHSGSYFYIGKDTAFAFGTVIPWGPNSRQMQAWLFHAGGLELLNEVYAKFHI
;
A
#
# COMPACT_ATOMS: atom_id res chain seq x y z
N MET A 1 -2.86 -45.91 -55.42
CA MET A 1 -3.89 -45.55 -54.41
C MET A 1 -3.28 -45.32 -53.02
N LYS A 2 -2.26 -44.50 -52.82
CA LYS A 2 -1.69 -44.29 -51.46
C LYS A 2 -1.40 -42.80 -51.10
N ARG A 3 -1.60 -41.86 -52.02
CA ARG A 3 -1.35 -40.43 -51.77
C ARG A 3 -2.43 -39.72 -50.92
N ARG A 4 -3.68 -40.18 -51.00
CA ARG A 4 -4.79 -39.57 -50.22
C ARG A 4 -4.78 -39.94 -48.74
N LEU A 5 -4.15 -41.06 -48.36
CA LEU A 5 -4.01 -41.47 -46.95
C LEU A 5 -2.92 -40.67 -46.24
N PHE A 6 -1.86 -40.28 -46.95
CA PHE A 6 -0.76 -39.49 -46.41
C PHE A 6 -1.23 -38.06 -46.02
N LEU A 7 -2.07 -37.45 -46.87
CA LEU A 7 -2.60 -36.11 -46.63
C LEU A 7 -3.60 -36.07 -45.46
N LYS A 8 -4.31 -37.16 -45.17
CA LYS A 8 -5.21 -37.24 -44.00
C LYS A 8 -4.44 -37.43 -42.71
N GLY A 9 -3.30 -38.06 -42.71
CA GLY A 9 -2.42 -38.21 -41.53
C GLY A 9 -1.66 -36.93 -41.18
N ALA A 10 -1.26 -36.15 -42.18
CA ALA A 10 -0.52 -34.91 -41.98
C ALA A 10 -1.40 -33.76 -41.36
N GLY A 11 -2.72 -33.77 -41.67
CA GLY A 11 -3.64 -32.78 -41.14
C GLY A 11 -3.95 -32.96 -39.66
N LEU A 12 -3.90 -34.16 -39.12
CA LEU A 12 -4.15 -34.45 -37.68
C LEU A 12 -2.89 -34.20 -36.83
N GLY A 13 -1.69 -34.28 -37.37
CA GLY A 13 -0.44 -34.00 -36.67
C GLY A 13 -0.19 -32.51 -36.47
N ALA A 14 -0.68 -31.65 -37.37
CA ALA A 14 -0.47 -30.21 -37.29
C ALA A 14 -1.40 -29.50 -36.26
N ALA A 15 -2.54 -30.12 -35.92
CA ALA A 15 -3.46 -29.56 -34.94
C ALA A 15 -3.03 -29.85 -33.49
N ALA A 16 -2.21 -30.84 -33.23
CA ALA A 16 -1.73 -31.19 -31.89
C ALA A 16 -0.56 -30.30 -31.41
N GLY A 17 0.09 -29.56 -32.29
CA GLY A 17 1.25 -28.71 -31.97
C GLY A 17 0.91 -27.31 -31.42
N ILE A 18 -0.38 -26.91 -31.41
CA ILE A 18 -0.77 -25.54 -31.02
C ILE A 18 -1.34 -25.48 -29.59
N ALA A 19 -1.49 -26.62 -28.93
CA ALA A 19 -1.84 -26.64 -27.50
C ALA A 19 -0.57 -26.51 -26.64
N SER A 20 0.15 -25.41 -26.78
CA SER A 20 1.08 -25.02 -25.73
C SER A 20 0.24 -24.77 -24.48
N PRO A 21 0.50 -25.47 -23.34
CA PRO A 21 -0.16 -25.14 -22.11
C PRO A 21 0.14 -23.65 -21.85
N ALA A 22 -0.90 -22.83 -21.76
CA ALA A 22 -0.76 -21.48 -21.27
C ALA A 22 -0.22 -21.62 -19.83
N ILE A 23 1.09 -21.47 -19.67
CA ILE A 23 1.68 -21.34 -18.35
C ILE A 23 1.09 -20.03 -17.80
N ALA A 24 0.09 -20.16 -16.97
CA ALA A 24 -0.43 -19.04 -16.21
C ALA A 24 0.77 -18.52 -15.40
N GLN A 25 1.38 -17.44 -15.88
CA GLN A 25 2.40 -16.75 -15.12
C GLN A 25 1.73 -16.32 -13.83
N SER A 26 2.05 -16.98 -12.72
CA SER A 26 1.61 -16.57 -11.41
C SER A 26 2.08 -15.13 -11.19
N THR A 27 1.14 -14.23 -11.10
CA THR A 27 1.46 -12.82 -10.79
C THR A 27 2.28 -12.81 -9.50
N PRO A 28 3.46 -12.17 -9.47
CA PRO A 28 4.31 -12.20 -8.29
C PRO A 28 3.55 -11.62 -7.08
N THR A 29 3.69 -12.26 -5.93
CA THR A 29 3.14 -11.75 -4.68
C THR A 29 4.01 -10.60 -4.20
N VAL A 30 3.38 -9.46 -3.93
CA VAL A 30 4.02 -8.28 -3.34
C VAL A 30 3.76 -8.30 -1.83
N THR A 31 4.78 -8.01 -1.04
CA THR A 31 4.64 -7.86 0.41
C THR A 31 5.28 -6.55 0.84
N TRP A 32 4.49 -5.69 1.51
CA TRP A 32 4.95 -4.46 2.12
C TRP A 32 4.92 -4.56 3.63
N ARG A 33 5.83 -3.87 4.30
CA ARG A 33 5.85 -3.70 5.76
C ARG A 33 5.29 -2.33 6.09
N LEU A 34 4.32 -2.30 6.99
CA LEU A 34 3.72 -1.08 7.52
C LEU A 34 4.13 -0.93 8.98
N ALA A 35 4.93 0.08 9.29
CA ALA A 35 5.27 0.44 10.67
C ALA A 35 4.25 1.44 11.21
N SER A 36 3.62 1.12 12.34
CA SER A 36 2.69 2.02 13.03
C SER A 36 3.38 2.73 14.20
N SER A 37 3.10 4.00 14.39
CA SER A 37 3.48 4.76 15.59
C SER A 37 2.62 4.40 16.81
N TYR A 38 1.61 3.57 16.65
CA TYR A 38 0.64 3.24 17.70
C TYR A 38 0.80 1.80 18.18
N PRO A 39 0.63 1.54 19.49
CA PRO A 39 0.65 0.19 20.04
C PRO A 39 -0.65 -0.56 19.71
N LYS A 40 -0.61 -1.89 19.78
CA LYS A 40 -1.76 -2.77 19.54
C LYS A 40 -2.96 -2.51 20.46
N SER A 41 -2.71 -1.95 21.64
CA SER A 41 -3.75 -1.59 22.61
C SER A 41 -4.64 -0.41 22.18
N LEU A 42 -4.21 0.38 21.20
CA LEU A 42 -5.00 1.46 20.62
C LEU A 42 -5.77 0.95 19.39
N GLU A 43 -6.82 0.18 19.62
CA GLU A 43 -7.59 -0.51 18.59
C GLU A 43 -8.13 0.42 17.49
N THR A 44 -8.57 1.63 17.84
CA THR A 44 -9.10 2.59 16.85
C THR A 44 -8.03 3.07 15.85
N LEU A 45 -6.79 3.23 16.29
CA LEU A 45 -5.69 3.69 15.43
C LEU A 45 -4.97 2.49 14.80
N TYR A 46 -4.50 1.54 15.62
CA TYR A 46 -3.79 0.38 15.11
C TYR A 46 -4.70 -0.54 14.28
N GLY A 47 -5.96 -0.71 14.68
CA GLY A 47 -6.95 -1.50 13.96
C GLY A 47 -7.23 -1.00 12.54
N ALA A 48 -7.08 0.31 12.28
CA ALA A 48 -7.19 0.83 10.92
C ALA A 48 -6.15 0.20 9.97
N CYS A 49 -4.93 -0.04 10.45
CA CYS A 49 -3.88 -0.70 9.66
C CYS A 49 -4.20 -2.18 9.40
N THR A 50 -4.75 -2.89 10.39
CA THR A 50 -5.16 -4.29 10.23
C THR A 50 -6.29 -4.42 9.22
N HIS A 51 -7.31 -3.59 9.32
CA HIS A 51 -8.40 -3.55 8.35
C HIS A 51 -7.92 -3.21 6.93
N LEU A 52 -6.99 -2.26 6.78
CA LEU A 52 -6.37 -1.96 5.49
C LEU A 52 -5.66 -3.20 4.92
N SER A 53 -4.85 -3.87 5.74
CA SER A 53 -4.12 -5.08 5.34
C SER A 53 -5.07 -6.19 4.87
N GLU A 54 -6.14 -6.45 5.62
CA GLU A 54 -7.17 -7.42 5.29
C GLU A 54 -7.90 -7.06 3.99
N ALA A 55 -8.32 -5.81 3.84
CA ALA A 55 -9.02 -5.34 2.65
C ALA A 55 -8.15 -5.44 1.39
N VAL A 56 -6.88 -5.01 1.47
CA VAL A 56 -5.94 -5.11 0.35
C VAL A 56 -5.69 -6.57 -0.03
N SER A 57 -5.50 -7.44 0.95
CA SER A 57 -5.33 -8.88 0.69
C SER A 57 -6.57 -9.48 0.02
N ALA A 58 -7.77 -9.10 0.47
CA ALA A 58 -9.03 -9.61 -0.09
C ALA A 58 -9.25 -9.15 -1.55
N VAL A 59 -9.05 -7.87 -1.86
CA VAL A 59 -9.28 -7.34 -3.22
C VAL A 59 -8.20 -7.76 -4.22
N THR A 60 -7.07 -8.27 -3.75
CA THR A 60 -5.95 -8.72 -4.58
C THR A 60 -5.79 -10.23 -4.62
N ASP A 61 -6.74 -11.00 -4.10
CA ASP A 61 -6.66 -12.46 -3.95
C ASP A 61 -5.36 -12.91 -3.27
N GLY A 62 -4.91 -12.16 -2.25
CA GLY A 62 -3.68 -12.41 -1.50
C GLY A 62 -2.39 -12.13 -2.28
N LYS A 63 -2.45 -11.51 -3.45
CA LYS A 63 -1.28 -11.16 -4.26
C LYS A 63 -0.54 -9.93 -3.74
N PHE A 64 -1.21 -9.07 -3.00
CA PHE A 64 -0.59 -7.98 -2.27
C PHE A 64 -0.87 -8.15 -0.78
N LYS A 65 0.17 -8.21 0.02
CA LYS A 65 0.11 -8.38 1.47
C LYS A 65 0.77 -7.20 2.17
N ILE A 66 0.11 -6.67 3.19
CA ILE A 66 0.68 -5.65 4.06
C ILE A 66 0.91 -6.29 5.43
N GLN A 67 2.17 -6.38 5.85
CA GLN A 67 2.53 -6.84 7.19
C GLN A 67 2.54 -5.64 8.13
N VAL A 68 1.66 -5.64 9.12
CA VAL A 68 1.49 -4.54 10.07
C VAL A 68 2.33 -4.78 11.32
N PHE A 69 3.13 -3.79 11.69
CA PHE A 69 3.99 -3.79 12.86
C PHE A 69 3.61 -2.65 13.80
N ALA A 70 3.45 -2.95 15.07
CA ALA A 70 3.14 -1.96 16.09
C ALA A 70 4.35 -1.10 16.46
N ALA A 71 4.11 -0.03 17.18
CA ALA A 71 5.15 0.85 17.71
C ALA A 71 6.22 0.05 18.47
N GLY A 72 7.48 0.23 18.09
CA GLY A 72 8.64 -0.42 18.71
C GLY A 72 8.95 -1.83 18.17
N GLU A 73 8.14 -2.42 17.28
CA GLU A 73 8.43 -3.75 16.70
C GLU A 73 9.52 -3.69 15.61
N ILE A 74 9.55 -2.65 14.79
CA ILE A 74 10.59 -2.41 13.79
C ILE A 74 11.38 -1.16 14.16
N VAL A 75 10.69 -0.06 14.41
CA VAL A 75 11.25 1.25 14.76
C VAL A 75 10.49 1.90 15.90
N PRO A 76 11.11 2.78 16.69
CA PRO A 76 10.40 3.59 17.69
C PRO A 76 9.28 4.40 17.08
N ALA A 77 8.21 4.65 17.84
CA ALA A 77 6.99 5.33 17.39
C ALA A 77 7.24 6.65 16.64
N LEU A 78 8.19 7.46 17.12
CA LEU A 78 8.51 8.78 16.54
C LEU A 78 9.46 8.72 15.35
N GLN A 79 9.94 7.54 14.97
CA GLN A 79 10.87 7.35 13.85
C GLN A 79 10.23 6.72 12.63
N VAL A 80 8.90 6.54 12.63
CA VAL A 80 8.19 5.90 11.52
C VAL A 80 8.37 6.68 10.21
N ALA A 81 8.28 8.02 10.23
CA ALA A 81 8.52 8.83 9.04
C ALA A 81 9.96 8.67 8.52
N ASP A 82 10.96 8.65 9.40
CA ASP A 82 12.35 8.44 9.01
C ASP A 82 12.57 7.05 8.40
N ALA A 83 11.87 6.03 8.92
CA ALA A 83 11.94 4.68 8.40
C ALA A 83 11.37 4.56 6.96
N VAL A 84 10.30 5.30 6.66
CA VAL A 84 9.76 5.40 5.30
C VAL A 84 10.73 6.18 4.40
N THR A 85 11.17 7.36 4.83
CA THR A 85 12.13 8.21 4.10
C THR A 85 13.39 7.44 3.69
N ASN A 86 13.91 6.59 4.60
CA ASN A 86 15.12 5.81 4.38
C ASN A 86 14.88 4.46 3.69
N GLY A 87 13.62 4.12 3.35
CA GLY A 87 13.26 2.85 2.73
C GLY A 87 13.41 1.64 3.66
N THR A 88 13.47 1.85 4.98
CA THR A 88 13.50 0.75 5.96
C THR A 88 12.19 -0.03 5.96
N VAL A 89 11.08 0.66 5.74
CA VAL A 89 9.74 0.10 5.52
C VAL A 89 9.08 0.77 4.33
N GLU A 90 8.16 0.07 3.68
CA GLU A 90 7.46 0.53 2.49
C GLU A 90 6.29 1.47 2.83
N MET A 91 5.74 1.36 4.06
CA MET A 91 4.62 2.17 4.53
C MET A 91 4.79 2.60 5.97
N GLY A 92 4.25 3.77 6.31
CA GLY A 92 4.16 4.26 7.68
C GLY A 92 2.73 4.64 8.04
N HIS A 93 2.34 4.36 9.28
CA HIS A 93 1.09 4.84 9.86
C HIS A 93 1.40 5.66 11.11
N SER A 94 1.21 6.97 11.03
CA SER A 94 1.60 7.90 12.07
C SER A 94 0.71 9.15 12.08
N GLY A 95 0.76 9.92 13.16
CA GLY A 95 0.19 11.26 13.19
C GLY A 95 1.22 12.29 12.75
N SER A 96 0.86 13.18 11.83
CA SER A 96 1.76 14.22 11.34
C SER A 96 2.30 15.11 12.46
N TYR A 97 1.54 15.34 13.49
CA TYR A 97 1.94 16.14 14.67
C TYR A 97 3.19 15.61 15.39
N PHE A 98 3.53 14.35 15.25
CA PHE A 98 4.78 13.81 15.81
C PHE A 98 6.03 14.42 15.18
N TYR A 99 5.90 15.03 14.01
CA TYR A 99 7.01 15.53 13.20
C TYR A 99 7.07 17.05 13.12
N ILE A 100 6.32 17.79 13.96
CA ILE A 100 6.34 19.27 14.04
C ILE A 100 7.77 19.80 14.24
N GLY A 101 8.64 19.03 14.93
CA GLY A 101 10.04 19.38 15.10
C GLY A 101 10.87 19.34 13.82
N LYS A 102 10.40 18.68 12.76
CA LYS A 102 11.04 18.67 11.44
C LYS A 102 10.58 19.85 10.58
N ASP A 103 9.28 20.07 10.54
CA ASP A 103 8.63 21.20 9.87
C ASP A 103 7.30 21.49 10.55
N THR A 104 7.06 22.75 10.88
CA THR A 104 5.81 23.18 11.55
C THR A 104 4.56 22.94 10.69
N ALA A 105 4.71 22.81 9.36
CA ALA A 105 3.62 22.47 8.46
C ALA A 105 2.99 21.09 8.75
N PHE A 106 3.70 20.18 9.41
CA PHE A 106 3.12 18.91 9.87
C PHE A 106 1.97 19.08 10.86
N ALA A 107 1.87 20.21 11.54
CA ALA A 107 0.75 20.50 12.43
C ALA A 107 -0.60 20.56 11.68
N PHE A 108 -0.59 21.01 10.43
CA PHE A 108 -1.82 21.19 9.64
C PHE A 108 -2.48 19.85 9.23
N GLY A 109 -1.77 18.74 9.29
CA GLY A 109 -2.33 17.43 8.95
C GLY A 109 -3.26 16.82 10.01
N THR A 110 -3.23 17.31 11.25
CA THR A 110 -3.97 16.67 12.35
C THR A 110 -4.57 17.63 13.37
N VAL A 111 -3.76 18.43 14.05
CA VAL A 111 -4.21 19.15 15.25
C VAL A 111 -3.76 20.60 15.20
N ILE A 112 -4.73 21.48 15.02
CA ILE A 112 -4.52 22.92 15.17
C ILE A 112 -5.34 23.36 16.37
N PRO A 113 -4.72 23.82 17.49
CA PRO A 113 -5.47 24.38 18.61
C PRO A 113 -6.40 25.49 18.13
N TRP A 114 -7.66 25.44 18.52
CA TRP A 114 -8.73 26.37 18.10
C TRP A 114 -9.03 26.37 16.59
N GLY A 115 -8.52 25.36 15.88
CA GLY A 115 -8.71 25.16 14.44
C GLY A 115 -10.05 24.51 14.07
N PRO A 116 -10.15 23.99 12.85
CA PRO A 116 -11.35 23.34 12.35
C PRO A 116 -11.75 22.11 13.18
N ASN A 117 -13.05 21.91 13.36
CA ASN A 117 -13.54 20.62 13.87
C ASN A 117 -13.35 19.49 12.86
N SER A 118 -13.59 18.23 13.25
CA SER A 118 -13.34 17.05 12.39
C SER A 118 -14.02 17.13 11.03
N ARG A 119 -15.28 17.63 10.97
CA ARG A 119 -16.01 17.79 9.70
C ARG A 119 -15.36 18.84 8.80
N GLN A 120 -14.98 19.98 9.39
CA GLN A 120 -14.32 21.06 8.67
C GLN A 120 -12.92 20.65 8.21
N MET A 121 -12.17 19.90 9.02
CA MET A 121 -10.88 19.35 8.65
C MET A 121 -11.00 18.38 7.46
N GLN A 122 -11.97 17.49 7.48
CA GLN A 122 -12.21 16.58 6.34
C GLN A 122 -12.63 17.36 5.08
N ALA A 123 -13.49 18.38 5.21
CA ALA A 123 -13.86 19.22 4.09
C ALA A 123 -12.65 19.96 3.51
N TRP A 124 -11.77 20.49 4.34
CA TRP A 124 -10.53 21.11 3.90
C TRP A 124 -9.60 20.12 3.22
N LEU A 125 -9.37 18.96 3.82
CA LEU A 125 -8.48 17.93 3.26
C LEU A 125 -8.96 17.44 1.89
N PHE A 126 -10.23 17.07 1.76
CA PHE A 126 -10.72 16.34 0.59
C PHE A 126 -11.41 17.20 -0.46
N HIS A 127 -11.79 18.46 -0.13
CA HIS A 127 -12.58 19.31 -1.02
C HIS A 127 -12.03 20.74 -1.18
N ALA A 128 -11.01 21.13 -0.42
CA ALA A 128 -10.49 22.48 -0.44
C ALA A 128 -8.95 22.56 -0.62
N GLY A 129 -8.35 21.54 -1.21
CA GLY A 129 -6.93 21.52 -1.57
C GLY A 129 -5.95 21.23 -0.42
N GLY A 130 -6.48 20.87 0.77
CA GLY A 130 -5.62 20.61 1.93
C GLY A 130 -4.71 19.40 1.77
N LEU A 131 -5.20 18.35 1.10
CA LEU A 131 -4.42 17.15 0.85
C LEU A 131 -3.27 17.40 -0.12
N GLU A 132 -3.51 18.18 -1.17
CA GLU A 132 -2.49 18.58 -2.15
C GLU A 132 -1.37 19.37 -1.49
N LEU A 133 -1.72 20.36 -0.65
CA LEU A 133 -0.74 21.15 0.11
C LEU A 133 0.08 20.30 1.08
N LEU A 134 -0.56 19.34 1.77
CA LEU A 134 0.16 18.42 2.65
C LEU A 134 1.09 17.49 1.86
N ASN A 135 0.67 17.02 0.70
CA ASN A 135 1.51 16.18 -0.16
C ASN A 135 2.75 16.96 -0.65
N GLU A 136 2.64 18.26 -0.94
CA GLU A 136 3.80 19.09 -1.25
C GLU A 136 4.80 19.18 -0.08
N VAL A 137 4.30 19.22 1.16
CA VAL A 137 5.15 19.18 2.36
C VAL A 137 5.80 17.81 2.51
N TYR A 138 5.03 16.73 2.39
CA TYR A 138 5.53 15.36 2.56
C TYR A 138 6.56 14.99 1.49
N ALA A 139 6.39 15.45 0.25
CA ALA A 139 7.32 15.22 -0.84
C ALA A 139 8.74 15.75 -0.54
N LYS A 140 8.88 16.84 0.24
CA LYS A 140 10.18 17.38 0.68
C LYS A 140 10.95 16.40 1.58
N PHE A 141 10.24 15.48 2.21
CA PHE A 141 10.78 14.47 3.11
C PHE A 141 10.79 13.07 2.48
N HIS A 142 10.51 12.96 1.19
CA HIS A 142 10.40 11.68 0.47
C HIS A 142 9.37 10.72 1.10
N ILE A 143 8.22 11.27 1.51
CA ILE A 143 7.09 10.56 2.10
C ILE A 143 5.88 10.68 1.16
#